data_68de690c85e3a661481a26777d001710
#
_entry.id   68de690c85e3a661481a26777d001710
#
_cell.length_a   1.000
_cell.length_b   1.000
_cell.length_c   1.000
_cell.angle_alpha   90.00
_cell.angle_beta   90.00
_cell.angle_gamma   90.00
#
_symmetry.space_group_name_H-M   'P 1'
#
loop_
_entity.id
_entity.type
_entity.pdbx_description
1 polymer ?
#
loop_
_entity_poly.entity_id
_entity_poly.type
_entity_poly.pdbx_seq_one_letter_code
_entity_poly.pdbx_strand_id
1 'polypeptide(L)'
;LAAIQASPEFDKQLVETSIAGPGFVNFKLTKKFLGKWLAKYSGEAELRAAAKQFYGGRKTVIDYPSPNTAKQMHVGHLRPMVIGEAVKRLLKFCGADIITDNHIGDWGTNFGILIYGIKTSGYKLDPENENSLEELEQMYKRGSALAKADPAAADAARAELVKLQNGDPENVALWNKINEVS
;
A
#
# COMPACT_ATOMS: atom_id res chain seq x y z
N LEU A 1 -2.35 39.98 -5.53
CA LEU A 1 -3.40 39.73 -6.47
C LEU A 1 -3.27 40.59 -7.74
N ALA A 2 -3.11 41.91 -7.60
CA ALA A 2 -2.97 42.83 -8.73
C ALA A 2 -1.87 42.38 -9.72
N ALA A 3 -0.70 41.97 -9.24
CA ALA A 3 0.39 41.48 -10.08
C ALA A 3 0.03 40.24 -10.89
N ILE A 4 -0.73 39.31 -10.29
CA ILE A 4 -1.24 38.12 -10.98
C ILE A 4 -2.24 38.51 -12.08
N GLN A 5 -3.18 39.41 -11.76
CA GLN A 5 -4.19 39.90 -12.70
C GLN A 5 -3.64 40.79 -13.83
N ALA A 6 -2.44 41.36 -13.64
CA ALA A 6 -1.75 42.14 -14.64
C ALA A 6 -0.86 41.32 -15.58
N SER A 7 -0.66 40.01 -15.27
CA SER A 7 0.10 39.12 -16.15
C SER A 7 -0.61 38.95 -17.50
N PRO A 8 0.12 39.05 -18.63
CA PRO A 8 -0.45 38.84 -19.96
C PRO A 8 -1.00 37.40 -20.15
N GLU A 9 -0.57 36.47 -19.33
CA GLU A 9 -1.05 35.08 -19.33
C GLU A 9 -2.35 34.88 -18.54
N PHE A 10 -2.76 35.90 -17.74
CA PHE A 10 -3.96 35.83 -16.91
C PHE A 10 -5.21 36.21 -17.69
N ASP A 11 -6.06 35.19 -17.99
CA ASP A 11 -7.35 35.42 -18.64
C ASP A 11 -8.49 35.47 -17.62
N LYS A 12 -8.98 36.69 -17.34
CA LYS A 12 -10.11 36.96 -16.44
C LYS A 12 -11.42 36.26 -16.87
N GLN A 13 -11.55 35.89 -18.15
CA GLN A 13 -12.71 35.13 -18.64
C GLN A 13 -12.65 33.65 -18.28
N LEU A 14 -11.47 33.15 -17.95
CA LEU A 14 -11.24 31.76 -17.62
C LEU A 14 -11.14 31.51 -16.12
N VAL A 15 -10.62 32.50 -15.36
CA VAL A 15 -10.36 32.34 -13.93
C VAL A 15 -10.79 33.60 -13.16
N GLU A 16 -11.65 33.41 -12.17
CA GLU A 16 -11.97 34.41 -11.14
C GLU A 16 -10.97 34.27 -9.99
N THR A 17 -10.54 35.41 -9.42
CA THR A 17 -9.62 35.42 -8.29
C THR A 17 -10.19 36.21 -7.13
N SER A 18 -9.97 35.75 -5.91
CA SER A 18 -10.34 36.47 -4.69
C SER A 18 -9.30 36.29 -3.59
N ILE A 19 -9.25 37.22 -2.64
CA ILE A 19 -8.44 37.09 -1.43
C ILE A 19 -9.36 36.68 -0.30
N ALA A 20 -8.91 35.70 0.51
CA ALA A 20 -9.61 35.25 1.70
C ALA A 20 -8.65 35.13 2.90
N GLY A 21 -9.17 35.47 4.09
CA GLY A 21 -8.41 35.37 5.34
C GLY A 21 -7.09 36.16 5.32
N PRO A 22 -6.02 35.64 5.93
CA PRO A 22 -4.75 36.37 6.13
C PRO A 22 -3.86 36.45 4.87
N GLY A 23 -4.40 36.26 3.67
CA GLY A 23 -3.65 36.41 2.41
C GLY A 23 -3.76 35.22 1.46
N PHE A 24 -4.70 34.30 1.64
CA PHE A 24 -4.96 33.23 0.66
C PHE A 24 -5.50 33.81 -0.62
N VAL A 25 -4.90 33.43 -1.75
CA VAL A 25 -5.40 33.77 -3.08
C VAL A 25 -6.17 32.55 -3.61
N ASN A 26 -7.48 32.74 -3.78
CA ASN A 26 -8.34 31.71 -4.34
C ASN A 26 -8.48 31.89 -5.86
N PHE A 27 -8.43 30.80 -6.59
CA PHE A 27 -8.69 30.74 -8.04
C PHE A 27 -9.94 29.89 -8.27
N LYS A 28 -10.94 30.48 -8.94
CA LYS A 28 -12.17 29.79 -9.30
C LYS A 28 -12.27 29.71 -10.82
N LEU A 29 -12.31 28.50 -11.35
CA LEU A 29 -12.44 28.29 -12.78
C LEU A 29 -13.86 28.64 -13.24
N THR A 30 -13.96 29.40 -14.34
CA THR A 30 -15.26 29.78 -14.91
C THR A 30 -15.87 28.63 -15.73
N LYS A 31 -17.17 28.68 -15.98
CA LYS A 31 -17.85 27.75 -16.90
C LYS A 31 -17.23 27.76 -18.29
N LYS A 32 -16.74 28.93 -18.74
CA LYS A 32 -16.05 29.09 -20.03
C LYS A 32 -14.74 28.30 -20.08
N PHE A 33 -13.95 28.32 -18.98
CA PHE A 33 -12.74 27.50 -18.85
C PHE A 33 -13.10 26.01 -18.92
N LEU A 34 -14.05 25.57 -18.11
CA LEU A 34 -14.48 24.17 -18.07
C LEU A 34 -14.98 23.68 -19.43
N GLY A 35 -15.76 24.53 -20.15
CA GLY A 35 -16.22 24.21 -21.50
C GLY A 35 -15.09 24.06 -22.51
N LYS A 36 -14.12 24.98 -22.49
CA LYS A 36 -12.91 24.89 -23.34
C LYS A 36 -12.08 23.66 -22.99
N TRP A 37 -11.91 23.36 -21.70
CA TRP A 37 -11.16 22.20 -21.23
C TRP A 37 -11.82 20.88 -21.68
N LEU A 38 -13.14 20.74 -21.47
CA LEU A 38 -13.91 19.58 -21.92
C LEU A 38 -13.84 19.39 -23.44
N ALA A 39 -13.98 20.48 -24.21
CA ALA A 39 -13.88 20.41 -25.67
C ALA A 39 -12.49 19.94 -26.14
N LYS A 40 -11.42 20.39 -25.45
CA LYS A 40 -10.05 20.02 -25.77
C LYS A 40 -9.72 18.57 -25.42
N TYR A 41 -10.29 18.04 -24.34
CA TYR A 41 -9.99 16.72 -23.80
C TYR A 41 -11.22 15.80 -23.79
N SER A 42 -12.06 15.93 -24.81
CA SER A 42 -13.28 15.11 -24.97
C SER A 42 -13.02 13.67 -25.35
N GLY A 43 -11.85 13.39 -25.94
CA GLY A 43 -11.43 12.05 -26.31
C GLY A 43 -10.32 11.48 -25.41
N GLU A 44 -10.28 10.16 -25.31
CA GLU A 44 -9.24 9.47 -24.52
C GLU A 44 -7.83 9.73 -25.10
N ALA A 45 -7.69 9.80 -26.41
CA ALA A 45 -6.40 10.01 -27.08
C ALA A 45 -5.78 11.38 -26.72
N GLU A 46 -6.59 12.44 -26.78
CA GLU A 46 -6.17 13.79 -26.44
C GLU A 46 -5.80 13.92 -24.94
N LEU A 47 -6.59 13.28 -24.08
CA LEU A 47 -6.33 13.26 -22.64
C LEU A 47 -5.04 12.49 -22.33
N ARG A 48 -4.83 11.33 -22.96
CA ARG A 48 -3.58 10.55 -22.84
C ARG A 48 -2.37 11.34 -23.32
N ALA A 49 -2.47 11.97 -24.47
CA ALA A 49 -1.37 12.75 -25.04
C ALA A 49 -0.96 13.89 -24.10
N ALA A 50 -1.92 14.59 -23.51
CA ALA A 50 -1.67 15.63 -22.53
C ALA A 50 -1.05 15.07 -21.23
N ALA A 51 -1.60 13.97 -20.70
CA ALA A 51 -1.13 13.34 -19.47
C ALA A 51 0.31 12.79 -19.62
N LYS A 52 0.66 12.28 -20.78
CA LYS A 52 2.00 11.75 -21.10
C LYS A 52 3.11 12.80 -20.95
N GLN A 53 2.80 14.09 -21.07
CA GLN A 53 3.79 15.17 -20.88
C GLN A 53 4.34 15.20 -19.44
N PHE A 54 3.57 14.69 -18.45
CA PHE A 54 3.96 14.71 -17.05
C PHE A 54 4.65 13.42 -16.60
N TYR A 55 4.25 12.28 -17.12
CA TYR A 55 4.69 10.96 -16.62
C TYR A 55 5.25 10.03 -17.71
N GLY A 56 5.21 10.43 -18.99
CA GLY A 56 5.67 9.59 -20.10
C GLY A 56 7.10 9.13 -19.94
N GLY A 57 7.32 7.81 -19.94
CA GLY A 57 8.63 7.18 -19.79
C GLY A 57 9.23 7.24 -18.38
N ARG A 58 8.52 7.79 -17.38
CA ARG A 58 8.97 7.80 -15.99
C ARG A 58 8.81 6.40 -15.40
N LYS A 59 9.92 5.80 -14.96
CA LYS A 59 9.90 4.55 -14.19
C LYS A 59 9.40 4.85 -12.77
N THR A 60 8.37 4.12 -12.35
CA THR A 60 7.72 4.32 -11.04
C THR A 60 7.47 2.97 -10.41
N VAL A 61 7.94 2.78 -9.18
CA VAL A 61 7.62 1.60 -8.36
C VAL A 61 6.46 1.96 -7.44
N ILE A 62 5.48 1.08 -7.33
CA ILE A 62 4.33 1.22 -6.42
C ILE A 62 4.25 -0.03 -5.58
N ASP A 63 4.43 0.13 -4.27
CA ASP A 63 4.29 -0.94 -3.29
C ASP A 63 2.87 -0.92 -2.69
N TYR A 64 2.14 -1.99 -2.90
CA TYR A 64 0.81 -2.25 -2.32
C TYR A 64 0.36 -3.70 -2.60
N PRO A 65 -0.54 -4.30 -1.85
CA PRO A 65 -1.22 -3.86 -0.63
C PRO A 65 -0.48 -4.15 0.67
N SER A 66 0.63 -4.88 0.63
CA SER A 66 1.52 -5.22 1.74
C SER A 66 0.79 -5.89 2.92
N PRO A 67 0.02 -6.98 2.70
CA PRO A 67 -0.64 -7.70 3.78
C PRO A 67 0.36 -8.49 4.63
N ASN A 68 -0.05 -8.83 5.85
CA ASN A 68 0.69 -9.77 6.67
C ASN A 68 0.35 -11.21 6.23
N THR A 69 1.35 -12.09 6.18
CA THR A 69 1.16 -13.54 5.99
C THR A 69 0.49 -14.18 7.21
N ALA A 70 -0.05 -15.37 7.03
CA ALA A 70 -0.72 -16.16 8.07
C ALA A 70 -1.86 -15.42 8.77
N LYS A 71 -2.56 -14.54 8.05
CA LYS A 71 -3.65 -13.75 8.58
C LYS A 71 -4.70 -13.47 7.52
N GLN A 72 -5.97 -13.68 7.85
CA GLN A 72 -7.05 -13.32 6.94
C GLN A 72 -7.06 -11.82 6.64
N MET A 73 -7.28 -11.49 5.36
CA MET A 73 -7.44 -10.10 4.96
C MET A 73 -8.76 -9.54 5.50
N HIS A 74 -8.73 -8.27 5.89
CA HIS A 74 -9.90 -7.54 6.34
C HIS A 74 -10.02 -6.20 5.59
N VAL A 75 -11.08 -5.45 5.84
CA VAL A 75 -11.36 -4.16 5.18
C VAL A 75 -10.19 -3.18 5.23
N GLY A 76 -9.35 -3.23 6.28
CA GLY A 76 -8.14 -2.42 6.39
C GLY A 76 -7.10 -2.72 5.31
N HIS A 77 -7.05 -3.94 4.78
CA HIS A 77 -6.18 -4.32 3.66
C HIS A 77 -6.79 -3.97 2.30
N LEU A 78 -8.12 -4.07 2.16
CA LEU A 78 -8.81 -3.74 0.92
C LEU A 78 -8.65 -2.27 0.52
N ARG A 79 -8.66 -1.37 1.49
CA ARG A 79 -8.51 0.07 1.26
C ARG A 79 -7.20 0.44 0.54
N PRO A 80 -6.00 0.09 1.04
CA PRO A 80 -4.75 0.37 0.34
C PRO A 80 -4.65 -0.35 -1.00
N MET A 81 -5.23 -1.56 -1.14
CA MET A 81 -5.28 -2.30 -2.38
C MET A 81 -6.04 -1.52 -3.47
N VAL A 82 -7.25 -1.05 -3.17
CA VAL A 82 -8.07 -0.27 -4.13
C VAL A 82 -7.38 1.05 -4.48
N ILE A 83 -6.81 1.75 -3.50
CA ILE A 83 -6.10 3.01 -3.73
C ILE A 83 -4.85 2.77 -4.59
N GLY A 84 -4.03 1.77 -4.25
CA GLY A 84 -2.81 1.45 -4.99
C GLY A 84 -3.10 1.06 -6.44
N GLU A 85 -4.10 0.21 -6.67
CA GLU A 85 -4.52 -0.18 -8.02
C GLU A 85 -5.07 1.02 -8.82
N ALA A 86 -5.84 1.91 -8.20
CA ALA A 86 -6.33 3.12 -8.85
C ALA A 86 -5.18 4.06 -9.26
N VAL A 87 -4.23 4.29 -8.36
CA VAL A 87 -3.03 5.11 -8.63
C VAL A 87 -2.19 4.48 -9.75
N LYS A 88 -1.97 3.17 -9.71
CA LYS A 88 -1.27 2.43 -10.77
C LYS A 88 -1.92 2.65 -12.13
N ARG A 89 -3.25 2.49 -12.22
CA ARG A 89 -4.00 2.68 -13.47
C ARG A 89 -3.90 4.11 -13.99
N LEU A 90 -4.00 5.11 -13.09
CA LEU A 90 -3.84 6.51 -13.45
C LEU A 90 -2.44 6.80 -14.00
N LEU A 91 -1.39 6.36 -13.32
CA LEU A 91 -0.02 6.58 -13.78
C LEU A 91 0.29 5.85 -15.10
N LYS A 92 -0.23 4.62 -15.29
CA LYS A 92 -0.17 3.93 -16.58
C LYS A 92 -0.90 4.70 -17.68
N PHE A 93 -2.07 5.23 -17.38
CA PHE A 93 -2.79 6.10 -18.30
C PHE A 93 -1.96 7.31 -18.71
N CYS A 94 -1.24 7.90 -17.77
CA CYS A 94 -0.31 9.02 -17.99
C CYS A 94 1.00 8.62 -18.69
N GLY A 95 1.16 7.35 -19.07
CA GLY A 95 2.32 6.85 -19.83
C GLY A 95 3.54 6.53 -18.98
N ALA A 96 3.41 6.40 -17.67
CA ALA A 96 4.47 5.91 -16.81
C ALA A 96 4.76 4.42 -17.03
N ASP A 97 6.02 4.04 -16.88
CA ASP A 97 6.46 2.65 -16.80
C ASP A 97 6.38 2.18 -15.37
N ILE A 98 5.37 1.33 -15.08
CA ILE A 98 5.03 0.93 -13.70
C ILE A 98 5.53 -0.46 -13.38
N ILE A 99 6.29 -0.54 -12.30
CA ILE A 99 6.64 -1.77 -11.60
C ILE A 99 5.80 -1.82 -10.33
N THR A 100 5.06 -2.91 -10.13
CA THR A 100 4.34 -3.14 -8.88
C THR A 100 5.16 -4.05 -7.99
N ASP A 101 5.25 -3.69 -6.73
CA ASP A 101 5.86 -4.47 -5.68
C ASP A 101 4.83 -4.76 -4.58
N ASN A 102 5.09 -5.76 -3.77
CA ASN A 102 4.22 -6.17 -2.68
C ASN A 102 5.07 -6.69 -1.51
N HIS A 103 5.41 -5.81 -0.58
CA HIS A 103 6.13 -6.18 0.63
C HIS A 103 5.20 -6.84 1.63
N ILE A 104 5.12 -8.16 1.58
CA ILE A 104 4.33 -8.93 2.54
C ILE A 104 4.97 -8.88 3.93
N GLY A 105 4.13 -8.88 4.97
CA GLY A 105 4.57 -8.80 6.36
C GLY A 105 4.98 -10.16 6.93
N ASP A 106 6.07 -10.72 6.43
CA ASP A 106 6.56 -12.06 6.76
C ASP A 106 7.89 -12.08 7.53
N TRP A 107 8.42 -10.91 7.88
CA TRP A 107 9.78 -10.78 8.47
C TRP A 107 9.82 -9.99 9.78
N GLY A 108 8.69 -9.54 10.29
CA GLY A 108 8.60 -8.70 11.49
C GLY A 108 8.33 -9.46 12.78
N THR A 109 8.20 -8.71 13.88
CA THR A 109 7.93 -9.24 15.24
C THR A 109 6.74 -10.19 15.30
N ASN A 110 5.72 -9.94 14.50
CA ASN A 110 4.54 -10.81 14.40
C ASN A 110 4.90 -12.21 13.92
N PHE A 111 5.90 -12.33 13.06
CA PHE A 111 6.34 -13.62 12.56
C PHE A 111 7.11 -14.42 13.63
N GLY A 112 7.94 -13.76 14.45
CA GLY A 112 8.55 -14.41 15.63
C GLY A 112 7.51 -14.95 16.61
N ILE A 113 6.44 -14.18 16.84
CA ILE A 113 5.30 -14.61 17.68
C ILE A 113 4.58 -15.83 17.08
N LEU A 114 4.40 -15.84 15.77
CA LEU A 114 3.77 -16.98 15.06
C LEU A 114 4.62 -18.24 15.18
N ILE A 115 5.92 -18.17 14.88
CA ILE A 115 6.86 -19.29 15.02
C ILE A 115 6.86 -19.81 16.45
N TYR A 116 6.91 -18.93 17.44
CA TYR A 116 6.84 -19.29 18.84
C TYR A 116 5.54 -20.01 19.19
N GLY A 117 4.40 -19.51 18.70
CA GLY A 117 3.10 -20.12 18.88
C GLY A 117 3.01 -21.52 18.28
N ILE A 118 3.54 -21.72 17.07
CA ILE A 118 3.62 -23.03 16.39
C ILE A 118 4.48 -24.01 17.22
N LYS A 119 5.69 -23.63 17.57
CA LYS A 119 6.64 -24.48 18.29
C LYS A 119 6.12 -24.89 19.68
N THR A 120 5.54 -23.95 20.42
CA THR A 120 5.01 -24.23 21.77
C THR A 120 3.69 -25.02 21.77
N SER A 121 2.96 -25.01 20.67
CA SER A 121 1.75 -25.84 20.53
C SER A 121 2.01 -27.25 20.07
N GLY A 122 3.18 -27.51 19.48
CA GLY A 122 3.46 -28.77 18.76
C GLY A 122 2.67 -28.93 17.47
N TYR A 123 2.10 -27.82 16.96
CA TYR A 123 1.34 -27.81 15.71
C TYR A 123 2.25 -28.15 14.52
N LYS A 124 1.78 -29.03 13.65
CA LYS A 124 2.44 -29.39 12.40
C LYS A 124 1.69 -28.78 11.25
N LEU A 125 2.28 -27.78 10.61
CA LEU A 125 1.71 -27.14 9.44
C LEU A 125 1.70 -28.10 8.25
N ASP A 126 0.52 -28.32 7.70
CA ASP A 126 0.29 -29.07 6.47
C ASP A 126 -0.22 -28.11 5.39
N PRO A 127 0.59 -27.80 4.37
CA PRO A 127 0.18 -26.91 3.29
C PRO A 127 -1.01 -27.40 2.46
N GLU A 128 -1.26 -28.70 2.43
CA GLU A 128 -2.39 -29.29 1.68
C GLU A 128 -3.74 -29.19 2.43
N ASN A 129 -3.72 -28.77 3.69
CA ASN A 129 -4.94 -28.62 4.48
C ASN A 129 -5.62 -27.28 4.19
N GLU A 130 -6.86 -27.31 3.70
CA GLU A 130 -7.65 -26.13 3.37
C GLU A 130 -7.85 -25.14 4.54
N ASN A 131 -7.75 -25.63 5.79
CA ASN A 131 -7.91 -24.83 7.00
C ASN A 131 -6.57 -24.27 7.54
N SER A 132 -5.46 -24.53 6.88
CA SER A 132 -4.12 -24.16 7.38
C SER A 132 -3.98 -22.68 7.68
N LEU A 133 -4.63 -21.79 6.92
CA LEU A 133 -4.58 -20.34 7.16
C LEU A 133 -5.30 -19.96 8.48
N GLU A 134 -6.45 -20.57 8.76
CA GLU A 134 -7.17 -20.36 10.02
C GLU A 134 -6.40 -20.89 11.21
N GLU A 135 -5.79 -22.06 11.05
CA GLU A 135 -4.95 -22.68 12.09
C GLU A 135 -3.72 -21.84 12.40
N LEU A 136 -3.05 -21.29 11.37
CA LEU A 136 -1.95 -20.34 11.55
C LEU A 136 -2.39 -19.07 12.30
N GLU A 137 -3.57 -18.55 12.01
CA GLU A 137 -4.11 -17.40 12.76
C GLU A 137 -4.36 -17.75 14.24
N GLN A 138 -4.81 -18.96 14.53
CA GLN A 138 -4.94 -19.44 15.91
C GLN A 138 -3.59 -19.59 16.61
N MET A 139 -2.57 -20.09 15.92
CA MET A 139 -1.20 -20.18 16.44
C MET A 139 -0.62 -18.78 16.74
N TYR A 140 -0.87 -17.83 15.87
CA TYR A 140 -0.49 -16.43 16.13
C TYR A 140 -1.22 -15.85 17.36
N LYS A 141 -2.53 -16.06 17.48
CA LYS A 141 -3.32 -15.60 18.65
C LYS A 141 -2.79 -16.19 19.93
N ARG A 142 -2.47 -17.51 19.91
CA ARG A 142 -1.90 -18.22 21.05
C ARG A 142 -0.53 -17.66 21.43
N GLY A 143 0.40 -17.53 20.47
CA GLY A 143 1.72 -16.95 20.70
C GLY A 143 1.65 -15.52 21.23
N SER A 144 0.72 -14.70 20.69
CA SER A 144 0.48 -13.35 21.15
C SER A 144 -0.06 -13.29 22.58
N ALA A 145 -0.96 -14.22 22.96
CA ALA A 145 -1.48 -14.29 24.33
C ALA A 145 -0.37 -14.67 25.33
N LEU A 146 0.46 -15.65 24.99
CA LEU A 146 1.61 -16.07 25.80
C LEU A 146 2.61 -14.92 25.98
N ALA A 147 2.98 -14.25 24.88
CA ALA A 147 3.95 -13.15 24.92
C ALA A 147 3.43 -11.91 25.69
N LYS A 148 2.09 -11.71 25.77
CA LYS A 148 1.51 -10.65 26.59
C LYS A 148 1.43 -11.01 28.07
N ALA A 149 1.27 -12.28 28.38
CA ALA A 149 1.11 -12.76 29.75
C ALA A 149 2.44 -12.91 30.50
N ASP A 150 3.53 -13.21 29.78
CA ASP A 150 4.84 -13.50 30.35
C ASP A 150 5.97 -12.82 29.56
N PRO A 151 6.77 -11.95 30.19
CA PRO A 151 7.94 -11.35 29.57
C PRO A 151 8.96 -12.37 29.02
N ALA A 152 9.13 -13.52 29.69
CA ALA A 152 10.00 -14.58 29.19
C ALA A 152 9.50 -15.18 27.88
N ALA A 153 8.20 -15.37 27.72
CA ALA A 153 7.58 -15.78 26.46
C ALA A 153 7.74 -14.74 25.34
N ALA A 154 7.66 -13.45 25.69
CA ALA A 154 7.91 -12.36 24.74
C ALA A 154 9.37 -12.37 24.26
N ASP A 155 10.33 -12.61 25.14
CA ASP A 155 11.75 -12.71 24.78
C ASP A 155 12.03 -13.97 23.95
N ALA A 156 11.38 -15.10 24.28
CA ALA A 156 11.46 -16.32 23.47
C ALA A 156 10.92 -16.10 22.04
N ALA A 157 9.79 -15.39 21.88
CA ALA A 157 9.25 -15.06 20.57
C ALA A 157 10.19 -14.15 19.76
N ARG A 158 10.85 -13.18 20.41
CA ARG A 158 11.90 -12.37 19.77
C ARG A 158 13.11 -13.21 19.35
N ALA A 159 13.51 -14.18 20.20
CA ALA A 159 14.60 -15.07 19.87
C ALA A 159 14.30 -15.94 18.63
N GLU A 160 13.06 -16.40 18.45
CA GLU A 160 12.66 -17.13 17.23
C GLU A 160 12.74 -16.24 15.97
N LEU A 161 12.40 -14.96 16.08
CA LEU A 161 12.60 -14.00 14.99
C LEU A 161 14.10 -13.83 14.66
N VAL A 162 14.94 -13.66 15.67
CA VAL A 162 16.41 -13.53 15.49
C VAL A 162 16.99 -14.77 14.84
N LYS A 163 16.54 -15.98 15.22
CA LYS A 163 16.94 -17.23 14.57
C LYS A 163 16.56 -17.22 13.09
N LEU A 164 15.33 -16.86 12.74
CA LEU A 164 14.90 -16.75 11.36
C LEU A 164 15.80 -15.78 10.57
N GLN A 165 16.05 -14.59 11.12
CA GLN A 165 16.88 -13.56 10.49
C GLN A 165 18.35 -13.97 10.32
N ASN A 166 18.85 -14.83 11.18
CA ASN A 166 20.19 -15.41 11.10
C ASN A 166 20.26 -16.67 10.22
N GLY A 167 19.15 -17.06 9.58
CA GLY A 167 19.14 -18.20 8.67
C GLY A 167 19.08 -19.56 9.35
N ASP A 168 18.54 -19.66 10.57
CA ASP A 168 18.34 -20.96 11.23
C ASP A 168 17.53 -21.89 10.33
N PRO A 169 18.04 -23.10 10.01
CA PRO A 169 17.43 -23.97 9.01
C PRO A 169 15.99 -24.39 9.35
N GLU A 170 15.68 -24.60 10.63
CA GLU A 170 14.35 -24.99 11.08
C GLU A 170 13.35 -23.82 10.89
N ASN A 171 13.75 -22.62 11.31
CA ASN A 171 12.91 -21.44 11.20
C ASN A 171 12.71 -21.01 9.74
N VAL A 172 13.74 -21.13 8.91
CA VAL A 172 13.63 -20.86 7.46
C VAL A 172 12.71 -21.88 6.76
N ALA A 173 12.83 -23.17 7.10
CA ALA A 173 11.94 -24.19 6.55
C ALA A 173 10.48 -23.95 6.95
N LEU A 174 10.25 -23.55 8.19
CA LEU A 174 8.89 -23.20 8.68
C LEU A 174 8.38 -21.92 8.01
N TRP A 175 9.21 -20.91 7.84
CA TRP A 175 8.91 -19.66 7.13
C TRP A 175 8.46 -19.92 5.68
N ASN A 176 9.19 -20.78 4.96
CA ASN A 176 8.81 -21.17 3.59
C ASN A 176 7.42 -21.82 3.55
N LYS A 177 7.16 -22.78 4.47
CA LYS A 177 5.84 -23.44 4.54
C LYS A 177 4.70 -22.48 4.87
N ILE A 178 4.93 -21.52 5.77
CA ILE A 178 3.93 -20.50 6.13
C ILE A 178 3.60 -19.62 4.92
N ASN A 179 4.62 -19.21 4.17
CA ASN A 179 4.42 -18.38 2.97
C ASN A 179 3.76 -19.15 1.83
N GLU A 180 3.96 -20.46 1.73
CA GLU A 180 3.28 -21.33 0.74
C GLU A 180 1.78 -21.40 0.99
N VAL A 181 1.34 -21.39 2.25
CA VAL A 181 -0.08 -21.43 2.67
C VAL A 181 -0.75 -20.06 2.58
N SER A 182 0.01 -18.96 2.64
CA SER A 182 -0.51 -17.60 2.74
C SER A 182 -0.72 -16.94 1.38
#